data_c47f57132a14fc8df47bd0629c30e978
#
_entry.id   c47f57132a14fc8df47bd0629c30e978
#
_cell.length_a   1.000
_cell.length_b   1.000
_cell.length_c   1.000
_cell.angle_alpha   90.00
_cell.angle_beta   90.00
_cell.angle_gamma   90.00
#
_symmetry.space_group_name_H-M   'P 1'
#
loop_
_entity.id
_entity.type
_entity.pdbx_description
1 polymer ?
#
loop_
_entity_poly.entity_id
_entity_poly.type
_entity_poly.pdbx_seq_one_letter_code
_entity_poly.pdbx_strand_id
1 'polypeptide(L)'
;MQVRVLLLFLSSFSLGFSQLILPEKELLWEISHPKSKVKSYIFGTLHANDRSLFDLSDSVYVAFEQAKILVLETDIYRLFEEMDTRKNLPETRFDDQGKSYTSSVESSETVYGSENGMPQFLDAYFQVLALHTNKQVLALEALEDQYALSNEFKLSERKIIDNGINSFTQEKLKELYLKGDIEALQRFMKSSLSVQERLYDEVIIKRNKLMLDKLIELIKGNTSFFCAVGAGHLGGEDGLIQMLRAKGYRVRPVLWSVADQAPTAKLQLKKPTEFVFTDASSGLIAKFPGNPYVKDLEDGTKRIVYRELGQGNTFEINLQVLDPTISQEELASIYINPPTGSNITKKILDDGSVVFYGLSDTYPEGLNYVQIQFGAAHFVVIKCYGGNKFMHSNRPFSFFEKVWFE
;
A
#
# COMPACT_ATOMS: atom_id res chain seq x y z
N MET A 1 -38.26 9.04 -83.41
CA MET A 1 -38.61 8.59 -82.05
C MET A 1 -37.29 8.37 -81.30
N GLN A 2 -36.84 9.43 -80.59
CA GLN A 2 -35.57 9.39 -79.82
C GLN A 2 -35.93 9.27 -78.33
N VAL A 3 -35.47 8.19 -77.71
CA VAL A 3 -35.63 7.99 -76.27
C VAL A 3 -34.40 8.58 -75.59
N ARG A 4 -34.61 9.64 -74.78
CA ARG A 4 -33.59 10.21 -73.91
C ARG A 4 -33.54 9.43 -72.61
N VAL A 5 -32.41 8.75 -72.35
CA VAL A 5 -32.10 8.11 -71.05
C VAL A 5 -31.54 9.20 -70.10
N LEU A 6 -32.31 9.46 -69.02
CA LEU A 6 -31.91 10.39 -67.96
C LEU A 6 -31.12 9.58 -66.91
N LEU A 7 -29.80 9.75 -66.83
CA LEU A 7 -28.92 9.20 -65.76
C LEU A 7 -29.02 10.09 -64.54
N LEU A 8 -29.67 9.57 -63.48
CA LEU A 8 -29.69 10.17 -62.15
C LEU A 8 -28.39 9.78 -61.43
N PHE A 9 -27.49 10.73 -61.20
CA PHE A 9 -26.36 10.61 -60.28
C PHE A 9 -26.88 10.75 -58.85
N LEU A 10 -26.97 9.65 -58.11
CA LEU A 10 -27.13 9.62 -56.66
C LEU A 10 -25.76 9.87 -56.03
N SER A 11 -25.47 11.12 -55.66
CA SER A 11 -24.36 11.45 -54.80
C SER A 11 -24.70 11.04 -53.36
N SER A 12 -24.15 9.91 -52.92
CA SER A 12 -24.17 9.50 -51.50
C SER A 12 -23.31 10.46 -50.70
N PHE A 13 -23.92 11.43 -50.06
CA PHE A 13 -23.32 12.20 -48.99
C PHE A 13 -23.17 11.25 -47.78
N SER A 14 -22.01 10.68 -47.59
CA SER A 14 -21.64 10.10 -46.31
C SER A 14 -21.43 11.26 -45.31
N LEU A 15 -22.44 11.53 -44.51
CA LEU A 15 -22.30 12.31 -43.30
C LEU A 15 -21.35 11.54 -42.36
N GLY A 16 -20.10 11.91 -42.39
CA GLY A 16 -19.15 11.51 -41.36
C GLY A 16 -19.61 12.10 -40.04
N PHE A 17 -20.29 11.30 -39.23
CA PHE A 17 -20.45 11.61 -37.82
C PHE A 17 -19.05 11.64 -37.22
N SER A 18 -18.46 12.82 -37.15
CA SER A 18 -17.38 13.07 -36.18
C SER A 18 -18.03 12.87 -34.82
N GLN A 19 -17.85 11.67 -34.25
CA GLN A 19 -18.09 11.47 -32.85
C GLN A 19 -17.23 12.51 -32.12
N LEU A 20 -17.86 13.46 -31.45
CA LEU A 20 -17.20 14.25 -30.45
C LEU A 20 -16.64 13.25 -29.43
N ILE A 21 -15.34 13.01 -29.52
CA ILE A 21 -14.63 12.22 -28.48
C ILE A 21 -14.64 13.14 -27.26
N LEU A 22 -15.65 12.96 -26.40
CA LEU A 22 -15.63 13.59 -25.08
C LEU A 22 -14.36 13.11 -24.38
N PRO A 23 -13.65 14.01 -23.69
CA PRO A 23 -12.47 13.58 -22.94
C PRO A 23 -12.87 12.48 -21.95
N GLU A 24 -12.15 11.37 -22.00
CA GLU A 24 -12.38 10.21 -21.15
C GLU A 24 -12.01 10.61 -19.72
N LYS A 25 -13.00 10.96 -18.91
CA LYS A 25 -12.84 11.42 -17.51
C LYS A 25 -13.16 10.30 -16.56
N GLU A 26 -12.23 9.36 -16.43
CA GLU A 26 -12.39 8.21 -15.55
C GLU A 26 -11.05 7.81 -14.91
N LEU A 27 -11.14 7.33 -13.69
CA LEU A 27 -9.99 6.78 -12.97
C LEU A 27 -9.87 5.28 -13.14
N LEU A 28 -10.96 4.58 -13.45
CA LEU A 28 -10.99 3.12 -13.62
C LEU A 28 -11.07 2.73 -15.09
N TRP A 29 -10.18 1.85 -15.54
CA TRP A 29 -10.06 1.39 -16.91
C TRP A 29 -9.98 -0.13 -16.99
N GLU A 30 -10.72 -0.72 -17.93
CA GLU A 30 -10.67 -2.15 -18.26
C GLU A 30 -9.60 -2.39 -19.33
N ILE A 31 -8.73 -3.37 -19.10
CA ILE A 31 -7.73 -3.84 -20.04
C ILE A 31 -8.14 -5.22 -20.53
N SER A 32 -8.22 -5.42 -21.84
CA SER A 32 -8.50 -6.70 -22.45
C SER A 32 -7.64 -6.92 -23.72
N HIS A 33 -7.44 -8.18 -24.06
CA HIS A 33 -6.73 -8.56 -25.28
C HIS A 33 -7.68 -9.31 -26.21
N PRO A 34 -7.66 -9.04 -27.55
CA PRO A 34 -8.60 -9.67 -28.49
C PRO A 34 -8.57 -11.21 -28.49
N LYS A 35 -7.44 -11.80 -28.09
CA LYS A 35 -7.22 -13.27 -28.05
C LYS A 35 -7.40 -13.86 -26.63
N SER A 36 -7.79 -13.09 -25.63
CA SER A 36 -7.96 -13.55 -24.25
C SER A 36 -9.36 -13.20 -23.74
N LYS A 37 -9.95 -14.08 -22.94
CA LYS A 37 -11.19 -13.81 -22.21
C LYS A 37 -10.93 -13.13 -20.86
N VAL A 38 -9.66 -13.06 -20.46
CA VAL A 38 -9.26 -12.44 -19.20
C VAL A 38 -9.34 -10.93 -19.31
N LYS A 39 -9.99 -10.32 -18.34
CA LYS A 39 -10.05 -8.88 -18.15
C LYS A 39 -9.22 -8.51 -16.93
N SER A 40 -8.51 -7.42 -17.04
CA SER A 40 -7.79 -6.78 -15.94
C SER A 40 -8.21 -5.33 -15.85
N TYR A 41 -7.90 -4.69 -14.73
CA TYR A 41 -8.31 -3.32 -14.48
C TYR A 41 -7.13 -2.51 -14.00
N ILE A 42 -7.10 -1.24 -14.39
CA ILE A 42 -6.16 -0.26 -13.87
C ILE A 42 -6.93 0.92 -13.30
N PHE A 43 -6.58 1.34 -12.10
CA PHE A 43 -7.21 2.40 -11.35
C PHE A 43 -6.17 3.45 -10.93
N GLY A 44 -6.49 4.71 -11.18
CA GLY A 44 -5.65 5.83 -10.75
C GLY A 44 -5.86 6.15 -9.29
N THR A 45 -4.79 6.17 -8.50
CA THR A 45 -4.80 6.59 -7.09
C THR A 45 -4.24 8.00 -6.92
N LEU A 46 -4.49 8.58 -5.75
CA LEU A 46 -3.83 9.80 -5.30
C LEU A 46 -3.29 9.56 -3.89
N HIS A 47 -1.99 9.81 -3.71
CA HIS A 47 -1.29 9.60 -2.44
C HIS A 47 -1.53 10.80 -1.50
N ALA A 48 -2.75 10.96 -1.05
CA ALA A 48 -3.13 11.99 -0.10
C ALA A 48 -4.07 11.43 0.97
N ASN A 49 -3.87 11.87 2.20
CA ASN A 49 -4.75 11.51 3.31
C ASN A 49 -5.96 12.47 3.32
N ASP A 50 -6.95 12.15 2.48
CA ASP A 50 -8.17 12.93 2.36
C ASP A 50 -9.37 11.99 2.20
N ARG A 51 -10.31 12.11 3.11
CA ARG A 51 -11.50 11.25 3.16
C ARG A 51 -12.30 11.25 1.86
N SER A 52 -12.34 12.37 1.13
CA SER A 52 -13.09 12.46 -0.13
C SER A 52 -12.55 11.55 -1.24
N LEU A 53 -11.30 11.09 -1.12
CA LEU A 53 -10.69 10.17 -2.08
C LEU A 53 -11.19 8.74 -1.92
N PHE A 54 -11.76 8.41 -0.74
CA PHE A 54 -12.25 7.06 -0.43
C PHE A 54 -13.73 6.87 -0.79
N ASP A 55 -14.39 7.86 -1.37
CA ASP A 55 -15.74 7.73 -1.93
C ASP A 55 -15.67 7.05 -3.31
N LEU A 56 -15.36 5.75 -3.29
CA LEU A 56 -15.17 4.94 -4.47
C LEU A 56 -16.50 4.40 -5.00
N SER A 57 -16.68 4.42 -6.31
CA SER A 57 -17.87 3.83 -6.95
C SER A 57 -17.91 2.30 -6.82
N ASP A 58 -19.09 1.72 -6.86
CA ASP A 58 -19.29 0.26 -6.86
C ASP A 58 -18.50 -0.44 -7.97
N SER A 59 -18.30 0.23 -9.12
CA SER A 59 -17.51 -0.32 -10.23
C SER A 59 -16.08 -0.63 -9.85
N VAL A 60 -15.47 0.16 -8.94
CA VAL A 60 -14.11 -0.08 -8.43
C VAL A 60 -14.08 -1.38 -7.62
N TYR A 61 -15.05 -1.57 -6.74
CA TYR A 61 -15.16 -2.78 -5.93
C TYR A 61 -15.46 -4.03 -6.76
N VAL A 62 -16.33 -3.90 -7.78
CA VAL A 62 -16.62 -5.00 -8.72
C VAL A 62 -15.37 -5.37 -9.51
N ALA A 63 -14.61 -4.39 -10.01
CA ALA A 63 -13.36 -4.62 -10.73
C ALA A 63 -12.31 -5.29 -9.82
N PHE A 64 -12.21 -4.81 -8.59
CA PHE A 64 -11.33 -5.41 -7.58
C PHE A 64 -11.75 -6.87 -7.27
N GLU A 65 -13.04 -7.15 -7.08
CA GLU A 65 -13.55 -8.49 -6.80
C GLU A 65 -13.25 -9.48 -7.94
N GLN A 66 -13.44 -9.06 -9.19
CA GLN A 66 -13.21 -9.90 -10.38
C GLN A 66 -11.72 -10.21 -10.62
N ALA A 67 -10.83 -9.41 -10.12
CA ALA A 67 -9.39 -9.61 -10.25
C ALA A 67 -8.89 -10.72 -9.31
N LYS A 68 -7.94 -11.54 -9.77
CA LYS A 68 -7.29 -12.58 -8.93
C LYS A 68 -6.27 -12.00 -7.97
N ILE A 69 -5.54 -10.99 -8.42
CA ILE A 69 -4.44 -10.37 -7.68
C ILE A 69 -4.61 -8.86 -7.65
N LEU A 70 -4.02 -8.24 -6.63
CA LEU A 70 -3.77 -6.80 -6.58
C LEU A 70 -2.37 -6.51 -7.09
N VAL A 71 -2.24 -5.50 -7.93
CA VAL A 71 -0.96 -4.98 -8.41
C VAL A 71 -0.85 -3.52 -7.96
N LEU A 72 0.24 -3.16 -7.30
CA LEU A 72 0.52 -1.80 -6.82
C LEU A 72 1.79 -1.27 -7.47
N GLU A 73 2.04 0.02 -7.41
CA GLU A 73 3.34 0.58 -7.77
C GLU A 73 4.43 -0.08 -6.93
N THR A 74 4.24 -0.10 -5.62
CA THR A 74 5.13 -0.74 -4.65
C THR A 74 4.31 -1.44 -3.57
N ASP A 75 4.93 -2.38 -2.87
CA ASP A 75 4.37 -2.96 -1.65
C ASP A 75 4.48 -1.92 -0.52
N ILE A 76 3.36 -1.31 -0.16
CA ILE A 76 3.28 -0.23 0.83
C ILE A 76 3.78 -0.69 2.19
N TYR A 77 3.47 -1.92 2.56
CA TYR A 77 3.90 -2.48 3.82
C TYR A 77 5.44 -2.58 3.89
N ARG A 78 6.06 -3.17 2.86
CA ARG A 78 7.52 -3.26 2.77
C ARG A 78 8.18 -1.89 2.68
N LEU A 79 7.58 -0.96 1.92
CA LEU A 79 8.08 0.41 1.81
C LEU A 79 8.19 1.08 3.19
N PHE A 80 7.14 0.97 4.02
CA PHE A 80 7.16 1.57 5.35
C PHE A 80 8.17 0.92 6.29
N GLU A 81 8.36 -0.40 6.21
CA GLU A 81 9.35 -1.09 7.04
C GLU A 81 10.79 -0.76 6.64
N GLU A 82 11.07 -0.64 5.32
CA GLU A 82 12.41 -0.26 4.83
C GLU A 82 12.75 1.19 5.08
N MET A 83 11.79 2.10 4.98
CA MET A 83 12.05 3.53 5.18
C MET A 83 12.45 3.90 6.61
N ASP A 84 12.45 2.94 7.55
CA ASP A 84 12.61 3.23 8.98
C ASP A 84 11.84 4.52 9.36
N THR A 85 10.55 4.48 9.09
CA THR A 85 9.65 5.63 9.21
C THR A 85 9.66 6.26 10.59
N ARG A 86 10.18 5.54 11.59
CA ARG A 86 10.36 6.02 12.96
C ARG A 86 11.42 7.12 13.10
N LYS A 87 12.45 7.11 12.21
CA LYS A 87 13.55 8.09 12.28
C LYS A 87 13.38 9.28 11.35
N ASN A 88 12.68 9.12 10.23
CA ASN A 88 12.69 10.06 9.11
C ASN A 88 11.35 10.74 8.82
N LEU A 89 10.26 10.32 9.43
CA LEU A 89 9.02 11.05 9.30
C LEU A 89 9.08 12.28 10.21
N PRO A 90 8.76 13.46 9.69
CA PRO A 90 8.39 14.55 10.57
C PRO A 90 7.24 14.03 11.46
N GLU A 91 7.22 14.44 12.71
CA GLU A 91 6.16 14.12 13.68
C GLU A 91 4.78 14.66 13.26
N THR A 92 4.55 14.73 11.96
CA THR A 92 3.29 15.18 11.39
C THR A 92 2.33 14.02 11.47
N ARG A 93 1.34 14.16 12.29
CA ARG A 93 0.22 13.24 12.50
C ARG A 93 -1.02 13.81 11.84
N PHE A 94 -1.99 12.97 11.59
CA PHE A 94 -3.25 13.38 10.95
C PHE A 94 -4.41 12.95 11.83
N ASP A 95 -5.41 13.80 11.98
CA ASP A 95 -6.64 13.47 12.69
C ASP A 95 -7.59 12.62 11.83
N ASP A 96 -8.71 12.19 12.41
CA ASP A 96 -9.73 11.37 11.75
C ASP A 96 -10.34 12.04 10.50
N GLN A 97 -10.08 13.33 10.32
CA GLN A 97 -10.52 14.12 9.16
C GLN A 97 -9.41 14.35 8.15
N GLY A 98 -8.23 13.76 8.36
CA GLY A 98 -7.08 13.92 7.50
C GLY A 98 -6.35 15.26 7.66
N LYS A 99 -6.62 16.01 8.73
CA LYS A 99 -5.92 17.26 9.01
C LYS A 99 -4.61 16.98 9.71
N SER A 100 -3.51 17.48 9.16
CA SER A 100 -2.20 17.38 9.79
C SER A 100 -2.14 18.18 11.08
N TYR A 101 -1.56 17.60 12.12
CA TYR A 101 -1.26 18.28 13.35
C TYR A 101 0.12 17.85 13.88
N THR A 102 0.80 18.77 14.54
CA THR A 102 1.99 18.49 15.34
C THR A 102 1.51 18.32 16.77
N SER A 103 1.41 17.11 17.27
CA SER A 103 1.06 16.92 18.65
C SER A 103 2.16 16.23 19.42
N SER A 104 2.35 16.78 20.57
CA SER A 104 2.85 16.07 21.71
C SER A 104 1.81 15.06 22.17
N VAL A 105 2.05 13.78 22.05
CA VAL A 105 1.64 12.75 23.02
C VAL A 105 0.30 12.01 22.87
N GLU A 106 -0.77 12.50 22.24
CA GLU A 106 -2.09 11.83 22.45
C GLU A 106 -2.78 11.20 21.24
N SER A 107 -2.14 11.14 20.10
CA SER A 107 -2.79 10.58 18.91
C SER A 107 -2.32 9.15 18.67
N SER A 108 -3.30 8.26 18.53
CA SER A 108 -3.13 6.88 18.08
C SER A 108 -2.84 6.74 16.59
N GLU A 109 -2.53 7.83 15.92
CA GLU A 109 -2.30 7.84 14.48
C GLU A 109 -0.83 7.63 14.14
N THR A 110 -0.59 6.76 13.17
CA THR A 110 0.73 6.45 12.63
C THR A 110 0.70 6.55 11.11
N VAL A 111 1.87 6.41 10.45
CA VAL A 111 1.93 6.30 8.98
C VAL A 111 1.14 5.11 8.43
N TYR A 112 0.84 4.14 9.26
CA TYR A 112 0.08 2.95 8.88
C TYR A 112 -1.44 3.18 8.91
N GLY A 113 -1.92 4.21 9.58
CA GLY A 113 -3.32 4.56 9.73
C GLY A 113 -3.68 4.99 11.15
N SER A 114 -4.97 5.17 11.38
CA SER A 114 -5.54 5.53 12.68
C SER A 114 -6.08 4.32 13.43
N GLU A 115 -6.33 4.49 14.73
CA GLU A 115 -7.00 3.50 15.58
C GLU A 115 -8.40 3.08 15.05
N ASN A 116 -9.01 3.93 14.23
CA ASN A 116 -10.29 3.64 13.58
C ASN A 116 -10.17 2.73 12.33
N GLY A 117 -8.95 2.32 11.97
CA GLY A 117 -8.69 1.38 10.90
C GLY A 117 -8.64 1.99 9.50
N MET A 118 -8.59 3.32 9.40
CA MET A 118 -8.48 3.99 8.10
C MET A 118 -7.02 4.08 7.65
N PRO A 119 -6.68 3.51 6.48
CA PRO A 119 -5.37 3.70 5.88
C PRO A 119 -5.13 5.15 5.49
N GLN A 120 -3.87 5.55 5.39
CA GLN A 120 -3.48 6.92 5.09
C GLN A 120 -3.79 7.36 3.66
N PHE A 121 -3.84 6.42 2.69
CA PHE A 121 -4.10 6.70 1.28
C PHE A 121 -4.59 5.45 0.53
N LEU A 122 -5.06 5.63 -0.70
CA LEU A 122 -5.78 4.59 -1.45
C LEU A 122 -4.97 3.32 -1.72
N ASP A 123 -3.67 3.42 -1.99
CA ASP A 123 -2.83 2.25 -2.24
C ASP A 123 -2.76 1.36 -0.99
N ALA A 124 -2.57 1.97 0.19
CA ALA A 124 -2.62 1.25 1.46
C ALA A 124 -4.01 0.64 1.71
N TYR A 125 -5.08 1.36 1.37
CA TYR A 125 -6.45 0.85 1.46
C TYR A 125 -6.66 -0.40 0.60
N PHE A 126 -6.24 -0.39 -0.67
CA PHE A 126 -6.35 -1.57 -1.53
C PHE A 126 -5.49 -2.74 -1.02
N GLN A 127 -4.32 -2.47 -0.44
CA GLN A 127 -3.50 -3.51 0.17
C GLN A 127 -4.18 -4.17 1.37
N VAL A 128 -4.81 -3.37 2.25
CA VAL A 128 -5.65 -3.89 3.35
C VAL A 128 -6.83 -4.71 2.81
N LEU A 129 -7.48 -4.21 1.77
CA LEU A 129 -8.61 -4.90 1.14
C LEU A 129 -8.17 -6.24 0.52
N ALA A 130 -6.99 -6.30 -0.11
CA ALA A 130 -6.41 -7.53 -0.63
C ALA A 130 -6.14 -8.55 0.48
N LEU A 131 -5.61 -8.12 1.62
CA LEU A 131 -5.40 -8.98 2.80
C LEU A 131 -6.72 -9.59 3.27
N HIS A 132 -7.78 -8.77 3.41
CA HIS A 132 -9.10 -9.25 3.86
C HIS A 132 -9.89 -10.04 2.82
N THR A 133 -9.44 -10.08 1.58
CA THR A 133 -10.03 -10.89 0.51
C THR A 133 -9.12 -12.03 0.06
N ASN A 134 -7.99 -12.25 0.75
CA ASN A 134 -6.96 -13.24 0.44
C ASN A 134 -6.43 -13.14 -1.00
N LYS A 135 -6.29 -11.93 -1.52
CA LYS A 135 -5.65 -11.67 -2.80
C LYS A 135 -4.14 -11.51 -2.62
N GLN A 136 -3.39 -12.09 -3.55
CA GLN A 136 -1.96 -11.84 -3.64
C GLN A 136 -1.71 -10.39 -4.03
N VAL A 137 -0.70 -9.78 -3.44
CA VAL A 137 -0.22 -8.43 -3.78
C VAL A 137 1.09 -8.57 -4.55
N LEU A 138 1.21 -7.88 -5.67
CA LEU A 138 2.44 -7.76 -6.46
C LEU A 138 2.81 -6.29 -6.61
N ALA A 139 4.11 -6.00 -6.60
CA ALA A 139 4.65 -4.68 -6.84
C ALA A 139 5.21 -4.55 -8.27
N LEU A 140 4.89 -3.44 -8.95
CA LEU A 140 5.43 -3.10 -10.26
C LEU A 140 6.86 -2.58 -10.19
N GLU A 141 7.26 -2.00 -9.07
CA GLU A 141 8.58 -1.41 -8.87
C GLU A 141 9.29 -2.06 -7.70
N ALA A 142 10.61 -2.09 -7.77
CA ALA A 142 11.45 -2.46 -6.64
C ALA A 142 11.51 -1.29 -5.64
N LEU A 143 11.72 -1.61 -4.38
CA LEU A 143 11.81 -0.61 -3.32
C LEU A 143 12.99 0.34 -3.51
N GLU A 144 14.10 -0.20 -4.00
CA GLU A 144 15.34 0.53 -4.28
C GLU A 144 15.11 1.66 -5.28
N ASP A 145 14.29 1.42 -6.30
CA ASP A 145 13.94 2.42 -7.31
C ASP A 145 13.09 3.55 -6.70
N GLN A 146 12.19 3.23 -5.79
CA GLN A 146 11.38 4.20 -5.04
C GLN A 146 12.26 5.07 -4.09
N TYR A 147 13.27 4.47 -3.47
CA TYR A 147 14.21 5.20 -2.60
C TYR A 147 15.06 6.21 -3.34
N ALA A 148 15.62 5.81 -4.48
CA ALA A 148 16.42 6.71 -5.31
C ALA A 148 15.62 7.95 -5.70
N LEU A 149 14.38 7.75 -6.17
CA LEU A 149 13.46 8.83 -6.53
C LEU A 149 13.03 9.67 -5.33
N SER A 150 12.71 9.04 -4.18
CA SER A 150 12.30 9.77 -2.97
C SER A 150 13.39 10.73 -2.48
N ASN A 151 14.65 10.36 -2.57
CA ASN A 151 15.76 11.24 -2.19
C ASN A 151 15.95 12.40 -3.15
N GLU A 152 15.83 12.16 -4.46
CA GLU A 152 15.84 13.22 -5.47
C GLU A 152 14.63 14.15 -5.34
N PHE A 153 13.45 13.58 -5.05
CA PHE A 153 12.21 14.34 -4.87
C PHE A 153 12.26 15.22 -3.62
N LYS A 154 12.75 14.72 -2.48
CA LYS A 154 12.94 15.52 -1.25
C LYS A 154 13.89 16.70 -1.46
N LEU A 155 14.91 16.54 -2.29
CA LEU A 155 15.80 17.63 -2.66
C LEU A 155 15.10 18.64 -3.57
N SER A 156 14.17 18.20 -4.42
CA SER A 156 13.39 19.06 -5.31
C SER A 156 12.23 19.74 -4.61
N GLU A 157 11.52 19.02 -3.72
CA GLU A 157 10.46 19.61 -2.90
C GLU A 157 10.97 20.72 -2.00
N ARG A 158 12.14 20.59 -1.39
CA ARG A 158 12.74 21.69 -0.61
C ARG A 158 12.91 22.96 -1.43
N LYS A 159 13.29 22.85 -2.71
CA LYS A 159 13.41 23.99 -3.62
C LYS A 159 12.07 24.55 -4.08
N ILE A 160 11.03 23.70 -4.17
CA ILE A 160 9.66 24.08 -4.55
C ILE A 160 8.94 24.71 -3.34
N ILE A 161 9.15 24.18 -2.13
CA ILE A 161 8.58 24.69 -0.87
C ILE A 161 9.05 26.11 -0.59
N ASP A 162 10.33 26.39 -0.81
CA ASP A 162 10.90 27.74 -0.65
C ASP A 162 10.27 28.78 -1.60
N ASN A 163 9.58 28.35 -2.65
CA ASN A 163 8.90 29.20 -3.64
C ASN A 163 7.38 29.34 -3.47
N GLY A 164 6.78 28.84 -2.39
CA GLY A 164 5.37 29.10 -2.04
C GLY A 164 4.30 28.38 -2.88
N ILE A 165 4.65 27.30 -3.61
CA ILE A 165 3.76 26.63 -4.57
C ILE A 165 2.88 25.52 -3.93
N ASN A 166 3.12 25.09 -2.69
CA ASN A 166 2.68 23.80 -2.16
C ASN A 166 1.17 23.58 -1.96
N SER A 167 0.45 24.47 -1.27
CA SER A 167 -0.95 24.22 -0.94
C SER A 167 -1.86 24.28 -2.19
N PHE A 168 -1.60 25.28 -3.05
CA PHE A 168 -2.35 25.42 -4.30
C PHE A 168 -2.19 24.24 -5.25
N THR A 169 -0.98 23.64 -5.28
CA THR A 169 -0.68 22.48 -6.12
C THR A 169 -1.43 21.24 -5.67
N GLN A 170 -1.48 20.97 -4.39
CA GLN A 170 -2.17 19.78 -3.83
C GLN A 170 -3.70 19.88 -4.01
N GLU A 171 -4.28 21.04 -3.73
CA GLU A 171 -5.72 21.25 -3.95
C GLU A 171 -6.09 21.12 -5.41
N LYS A 172 -5.26 21.64 -6.33
CA LYS A 172 -5.51 21.52 -7.76
C LYS A 172 -5.39 20.08 -8.26
N LEU A 173 -4.43 19.33 -7.79
CA LEU A 173 -4.31 17.89 -8.09
C LEU A 173 -5.53 17.12 -7.60
N LYS A 174 -5.97 17.37 -6.37
CA LYS A 174 -7.18 16.76 -5.82
C LYS A 174 -8.44 17.12 -6.63
N GLU A 175 -8.60 18.40 -7.00
CA GLU A 175 -9.75 18.83 -7.84
C GLU A 175 -9.79 18.07 -9.17
N LEU A 176 -8.65 17.96 -9.85
CA LEU A 176 -8.55 17.26 -11.13
C LEU A 176 -8.79 15.75 -10.96
N TYR A 177 -8.25 15.18 -9.88
CA TYR A 177 -8.44 13.78 -9.52
C TYR A 177 -9.92 13.44 -9.29
N LEU A 178 -10.61 14.20 -8.45
CA LEU A 178 -12.03 13.99 -8.16
C LEU A 178 -12.93 14.17 -9.40
N LYS A 179 -12.45 14.89 -10.41
CA LYS A 179 -13.12 15.00 -11.73
C LYS A 179 -12.82 13.82 -12.66
N GLY A 180 -11.92 12.92 -12.27
CA GLY A 180 -11.44 11.84 -13.13
C GLY A 180 -10.65 12.31 -14.35
N ASP A 181 -10.23 13.57 -14.41
CA ASP A 181 -9.59 14.17 -15.60
C ASP A 181 -8.11 13.85 -15.66
N ILE A 182 -7.79 12.58 -16.00
CA ILE A 182 -6.41 12.06 -16.05
C ILE A 182 -5.53 12.81 -17.05
N GLU A 183 -6.11 13.35 -18.14
CA GLU A 183 -5.37 14.13 -19.11
C GLU A 183 -4.96 15.50 -18.54
N ALA A 184 -5.87 16.15 -17.79
CA ALA A 184 -5.53 17.40 -17.12
C ALA A 184 -4.54 17.17 -15.96
N LEU A 185 -4.68 16.06 -15.22
CA LEU A 185 -3.73 15.65 -14.20
C LEU A 185 -2.32 15.50 -14.79
N GLN A 186 -2.20 14.75 -15.88
CA GLN A 186 -0.92 14.54 -16.56
C GLN A 186 -0.29 15.86 -17.04
N ARG A 187 -1.10 16.72 -17.70
CA ARG A 187 -0.61 18.05 -18.14
C ARG A 187 -0.13 18.90 -16.97
N PHE A 188 -0.87 18.88 -15.87
CA PHE A 188 -0.52 19.62 -14.67
C PHE A 188 0.77 19.08 -14.05
N MET A 189 0.91 17.77 -13.91
CA MET A 189 2.14 17.12 -13.41
C MET A 189 3.33 17.40 -14.32
N LYS A 190 3.15 17.28 -15.65
CA LYS A 190 4.20 17.59 -16.62
C LYS A 190 4.68 19.02 -16.48
N SER A 191 3.77 19.99 -16.36
CA SER A 191 4.11 21.39 -16.14
C SER A 191 4.85 21.61 -14.83
N SER A 192 4.40 20.97 -13.75
CA SER A 192 4.99 21.12 -12.42
C SER A 192 6.38 20.48 -12.32
N LEU A 193 6.57 19.31 -12.93
CA LEU A 193 7.84 18.57 -12.90
C LEU A 193 8.86 19.10 -13.91
N SER A 194 8.41 19.76 -15.00
CA SER A 194 9.29 20.31 -16.03
C SER A 194 10.10 21.55 -15.57
N VAL A 195 9.82 22.03 -14.36
CA VAL A 195 10.66 23.08 -13.71
C VAL A 195 12.09 22.56 -13.46
N GLN A 196 12.26 21.24 -13.35
CA GLN A 196 13.57 20.58 -13.29
C GLN A 196 13.74 19.72 -14.54
N GLU A 197 14.78 20.02 -15.31
CA GLU A 197 15.17 19.24 -16.49
C GLU A 197 15.33 17.76 -16.10
N ARG A 198 14.65 16.87 -16.80
CA ARG A 198 14.61 15.41 -16.61
C ARG A 198 13.73 14.86 -15.48
N LEU A 199 13.19 15.66 -14.57
CA LEU A 199 12.40 15.10 -13.46
C LEU A 199 11.13 14.39 -13.97
N TYR A 200 10.45 14.94 -14.97
CA TYR A 200 9.30 14.28 -15.59
C TYR A 200 9.69 12.97 -16.26
N ASP A 201 10.84 12.91 -16.94
CA ASP A 201 11.32 11.69 -17.58
C ASP A 201 11.61 10.59 -16.55
N GLU A 202 12.26 10.94 -15.44
CA GLU A 202 12.60 9.98 -14.38
C GLU A 202 11.33 9.51 -13.64
N VAL A 203 10.49 10.43 -13.23
CA VAL A 203 9.34 10.14 -12.36
C VAL A 203 8.18 9.49 -13.12
N ILE A 204 7.99 9.82 -14.40
CA ILE A 204 6.85 9.35 -15.18
C ILE A 204 7.28 8.42 -16.32
N ILE A 205 8.09 8.89 -17.26
CA ILE A 205 8.30 8.16 -18.52
C ILE A 205 9.06 6.85 -18.28
N LYS A 206 10.17 6.87 -17.57
CA LYS A 206 10.96 5.66 -17.30
C LYS A 206 10.18 4.65 -16.46
N ARG A 207 9.50 5.13 -15.43
CA ARG A 207 8.67 4.27 -14.57
C ARG A 207 7.52 3.64 -15.36
N ASN A 208 6.81 4.41 -16.19
CA ASN A 208 5.75 3.88 -17.04
C ASN A 208 6.24 2.78 -17.97
N LYS A 209 7.46 2.87 -18.50
CA LYS A 209 8.04 1.79 -19.32
C LYS A 209 8.26 0.51 -18.53
N LEU A 210 8.84 0.60 -17.33
CA LEU A 210 9.05 -0.56 -16.44
C LEU A 210 7.73 -1.17 -15.99
N MET A 211 6.77 -0.35 -15.58
CA MET A 211 5.43 -0.81 -15.20
C MET A 211 4.71 -1.50 -16.34
N LEU A 212 4.80 -0.93 -17.57
CA LEU A 212 4.19 -1.50 -18.76
C LEU A 212 4.70 -2.92 -19.04
N ASP A 213 6.01 -3.13 -18.97
CA ASP A 213 6.62 -4.44 -19.27
C ASP A 213 6.10 -5.50 -18.30
N LYS A 214 6.02 -5.20 -17.00
CA LYS A 214 5.45 -6.10 -15.99
C LYS A 214 3.95 -6.35 -16.18
N LEU A 215 3.18 -5.31 -16.52
CA LEU A 215 1.74 -5.47 -16.81
C LEU A 215 1.52 -6.36 -18.02
N ILE A 216 2.33 -6.21 -19.08
CA ILE A 216 2.27 -7.06 -20.27
C ILE A 216 2.62 -8.52 -19.94
N GLU A 217 3.60 -8.76 -19.08
CA GLU A 217 3.96 -10.10 -18.61
C GLU A 217 2.77 -10.77 -17.89
N LEU A 218 2.12 -10.07 -16.96
CA LEU A 218 0.93 -10.56 -16.26
C LEU A 218 -0.22 -10.88 -17.23
N ILE A 219 -0.47 -10.02 -18.22
CA ILE A 219 -1.52 -10.25 -19.22
C ILE A 219 -1.20 -11.48 -20.07
N LYS A 220 0.05 -11.64 -20.52
CA LYS A 220 0.49 -12.82 -21.28
C LYS A 220 0.36 -14.11 -20.45
N GLY A 221 0.56 -14.05 -19.15
CA GLY A 221 0.35 -15.15 -18.22
C GLY A 221 -1.13 -15.46 -17.92
N ASN A 222 -2.09 -14.79 -18.58
CA ASN A 222 -3.53 -14.92 -18.35
C ASN A 222 -3.94 -14.70 -16.89
N THR A 223 -3.22 -13.87 -16.17
CA THR A 223 -3.55 -13.49 -14.80
C THR A 223 -4.40 -12.22 -14.80
N SER A 224 -5.62 -12.31 -14.27
CA SER A 224 -6.45 -11.12 -14.06
C SER A 224 -5.96 -10.33 -12.85
N PHE A 225 -5.83 -9.02 -13.00
CA PHE A 225 -5.38 -8.16 -11.93
C PHE A 225 -6.21 -6.88 -11.82
N PHE A 226 -6.24 -6.33 -10.61
CA PHE A 226 -6.60 -4.96 -10.34
C PHE A 226 -5.31 -4.21 -10.03
N CYS A 227 -4.95 -3.27 -10.90
CA CYS A 227 -3.72 -2.49 -10.77
C CYS A 227 -4.09 -1.10 -10.22
N ALA A 228 -3.56 -0.73 -9.06
CA ALA A 228 -3.70 0.59 -8.49
C ALA A 228 -2.35 1.31 -8.57
N VAL A 229 -2.32 2.41 -9.32
CA VAL A 229 -1.13 3.24 -9.55
C VAL A 229 -1.51 4.71 -9.48
N GLY A 230 -0.58 5.59 -9.18
CA GLY A 230 -0.83 7.02 -9.16
C GLY A 230 -1.46 7.51 -10.47
N ALA A 231 -2.54 8.30 -10.37
CA ALA A 231 -3.31 8.77 -11.52
C ALA A 231 -2.46 9.52 -12.56
N GLY A 232 -1.35 10.10 -12.13
CA GLY A 232 -0.38 10.76 -13.00
C GLY A 232 0.32 9.83 -14.00
N HIS A 233 0.31 8.52 -13.76
CA HIS A 233 0.86 7.51 -14.66
C HIS A 233 -0.11 7.09 -15.77
N LEU A 234 -1.40 7.47 -15.70
CA LEU A 234 -2.42 6.95 -16.61
C LEU A 234 -2.54 7.73 -17.93
N GLY A 235 -2.64 9.06 -17.83
CA GLY A 235 -2.99 9.94 -18.95
C GLY A 235 -1.81 10.38 -19.82
N GLY A 236 -2.13 10.98 -20.97
CA GLY A 236 -1.16 11.52 -21.92
C GLY A 236 -0.51 10.48 -22.83
N GLU A 237 0.32 10.95 -23.77
CA GLU A 237 1.00 10.08 -24.75
C GLU A 237 1.96 9.11 -24.06
N ASP A 238 2.61 9.55 -22.98
CA ASP A 238 3.53 8.77 -22.16
C ASP A 238 2.82 7.96 -21.05
N GLY A 239 1.49 8.01 -20.99
CA GLY A 239 0.68 7.34 -19.98
C GLY A 239 0.44 5.86 -20.28
N LEU A 240 0.27 5.06 -19.23
CA LEU A 240 0.09 3.61 -19.32
C LEU A 240 -1.09 3.21 -20.22
N ILE A 241 -2.17 4.01 -20.27
CA ILE A 241 -3.33 3.74 -21.14
C ILE A 241 -2.93 3.78 -22.62
N GLN A 242 -2.26 4.83 -23.07
CA GLN A 242 -1.83 4.95 -24.45
C GLN A 242 -0.71 3.96 -24.79
N MET A 243 0.20 3.71 -23.87
CA MET A 243 1.26 2.72 -24.06
C MET A 243 0.70 1.31 -24.24
N LEU A 244 -0.31 0.90 -23.44
CA LEU A 244 -1.00 -0.38 -23.59
C LEU A 244 -1.76 -0.45 -24.94
N ARG A 245 -2.46 0.62 -25.32
CA ARG A 245 -3.15 0.71 -26.62
C ARG A 245 -2.18 0.56 -27.80
N ALA A 246 -1.00 1.19 -27.70
CA ALA A 246 0.06 1.06 -28.73
C ALA A 246 0.63 -0.36 -28.83
N LYS A 247 0.54 -1.17 -27.77
CA LYS A 247 0.89 -2.61 -27.77
C LYS A 247 -0.25 -3.51 -28.25
N GLY A 248 -1.40 -2.95 -28.69
CA GLY A 248 -2.52 -3.71 -29.22
C GLY A 248 -3.54 -4.19 -28.20
N TYR A 249 -3.44 -3.74 -26.95
CA TYR A 249 -4.46 -4.01 -25.95
C TYR A 249 -5.65 -3.05 -26.13
N ARG A 250 -6.84 -3.58 -25.85
CA ARG A 250 -8.04 -2.74 -25.76
C ARG A 250 -8.14 -2.20 -24.35
N VAL A 251 -7.99 -0.89 -24.20
CA VAL A 251 -8.11 -0.18 -22.92
C VAL A 251 -9.24 0.82 -23.03
N ARG A 252 -10.27 0.67 -22.20
CA ARG A 252 -11.47 1.50 -22.22
C ARG A 252 -11.84 1.96 -20.81
N PRO A 253 -12.43 3.16 -20.66
CA PRO A 253 -12.91 3.61 -19.37
C PRO A 253 -14.07 2.71 -18.90
N VAL A 254 -14.16 2.49 -17.59
CA VAL A 254 -15.29 1.86 -16.95
C VAL A 254 -16.26 2.96 -16.53
N LEU A 255 -17.19 3.31 -17.42
CA LEU A 255 -18.17 4.33 -17.14
C LEU A 255 -19.15 3.86 -16.08
N TRP A 256 -19.37 4.69 -15.09
CA TRP A 256 -20.43 4.46 -14.13
C TRP A 256 -21.77 4.73 -14.81
N SER A 257 -22.52 3.68 -15.12
CA SER A 257 -23.89 3.85 -15.58
C SER A 257 -24.81 3.87 -14.35
N VAL A 258 -25.57 4.95 -14.19
CA VAL A 258 -26.70 5.05 -13.25
C VAL A 258 -27.86 4.13 -13.69
N ALA A 259 -27.60 3.17 -14.56
CA ALA A 259 -28.59 2.20 -15.01
C ALA A 259 -28.90 1.23 -13.86
N ASP A 260 -30.19 1.00 -13.62
CA ASP A 260 -30.84 0.21 -12.56
C ASP A 260 -30.34 -1.24 -12.37
N GLN A 261 -29.19 -1.62 -12.92
CA GLN A 261 -28.64 -2.96 -12.90
C GLN A 261 -27.10 -3.03 -12.80
N ALA A 262 -26.43 -2.00 -12.27
CA ALA A 262 -25.01 -2.15 -12.00
C ALA A 262 -24.80 -3.29 -11.00
N PRO A 263 -23.93 -4.28 -11.28
CA PRO A 263 -23.66 -5.34 -10.33
C PRO A 263 -23.09 -4.72 -9.05
N THR A 264 -23.77 -4.94 -7.94
CA THR A 264 -23.29 -4.52 -6.62
C THR A 264 -22.11 -5.42 -6.24
N ALA A 265 -21.02 -4.83 -5.78
CA ALA A 265 -19.88 -5.59 -5.27
C ALA A 265 -20.31 -6.40 -4.03
N LYS A 266 -19.97 -7.67 -4.03
CA LYS A 266 -20.23 -8.63 -2.93
C LYS A 266 -18.93 -9.00 -2.24
N LEU A 267 -18.09 -8.01 -1.94
CA LEU A 267 -16.83 -8.27 -1.26
C LEU A 267 -17.07 -9.02 0.05
N GLN A 268 -16.67 -10.27 0.07
CA GLN A 268 -16.70 -11.10 1.27
C GLN A 268 -15.39 -10.88 2.02
N LEU A 269 -15.41 -9.98 2.98
CA LEU A 269 -14.30 -9.80 3.87
C LEU A 269 -14.12 -11.04 4.73
N LYS A 270 -12.92 -11.57 4.73
CA LYS A 270 -12.52 -12.75 5.51
C LYS A 270 -11.55 -12.32 6.59
N LYS A 271 -11.51 -13.08 7.67
CA LYS A 271 -10.38 -12.96 8.59
C LYS A 271 -9.11 -13.33 7.81
N PRO A 272 -8.06 -12.50 7.84
CA PRO A 272 -6.81 -12.82 7.17
C PRO A 272 -6.30 -14.20 7.60
N THR A 273 -5.72 -14.94 6.65
CA THR A 273 -5.09 -16.22 6.94
C THR A 273 -3.82 -15.98 7.74
N GLU A 274 -3.66 -16.67 8.85
CA GLU A 274 -2.44 -16.61 9.63
C GLU A 274 -1.24 -17.09 8.79
N PHE A 275 -0.15 -16.35 8.87
CA PHE A 275 1.11 -16.72 8.26
C PHE A 275 1.99 -17.43 9.29
N VAL A 276 2.51 -18.61 8.96
CA VAL A 276 3.44 -19.35 9.80
C VAL A 276 4.86 -19.02 9.36
N PHE A 277 5.56 -18.28 10.20
CA PHE A 277 7.00 -18.06 10.07
C PHE A 277 7.75 -19.18 10.77
N THR A 278 8.82 -19.69 10.14
CA THR A 278 9.73 -20.68 10.70
C THR A 278 11.16 -20.28 10.45
N ASP A 279 12.00 -20.39 11.47
CA ASP A 279 13.45 -20.25 11.36
C ASP A 279 14.12 -21.58 11.75
N ALA A 280 14.61 -22.30 10.74
CA ALA A 280 15.19 -23.63 10.93
C ALA A 280 16.49 -23.62 11.75
N SER A 281 17.19 -22.47 11.80
CA SER A 281 18.47 -22.36 12.52
C SER A 281 18.30 -22.27 14.03
N SER A 282 17.19 -21.66 14.47
CA SER A 282 16.88 -21.47 15.88
C SER A 282 15.77 -22.39 16.40
N GLY A 283 15.01 -23.04 15.51
CA GLY A 283 13.79 -23.76 15.86
C GLY A 283 12.59 -22.83 16.17
N LEU A 284 12.69 -21.54 15.88
CA LEU A 284 11.60 -20.59 16.12
C LEU A 284 10.44 -20.81 15.15
N ILE A 285 9.24 -20.91 15.71
CA ILE A 285 7.97 -20.88 14.99
C ILE A 285 7.11 -19.74 15.52
N ALA A 286 6.49 -18.97 14.61
CA ALA A 286 5.58 -17.91 14.99
C ALA A 286 4.41 -17.80 14.00
N LYS A 287 3.19 -17.59 14.51
CA LYS A 287 1.99 -17.39 13.69
C LYS A 287 1.58 -15.92 13.73
N PHE A 288 1.81 -15.23 12.63
CA PHE A 288 1.44 -13.83 12.45
C PHE A 288 0.03 -13.67 11.84
N PRO A 289 -0.64 -12.53 12.07
CA PRO A 289 -1.93 -12.24 11.42
C PRO A 289 -1.86 -12.11 9.89
N GLY A 290 -0.68 -11.97 9.33
CA GLY A 290 -0.38 -11.88 7.90
C GLY A 290 1.12 -12.08 7.66
N ASN A 291 1.57 -11.94 6.42
CA ASN A 291 2.97 -12.15 6.05
C ASN A 291 3.88 -11.08 6.68
N PRO A 292 4.79 -11.43 7.61
CA PRO A 292 5.67 -10.46 8.24
C PRO A 292 6.81 -10.04 7.30
N TYR A 293 7.33 -8.85 7.55
CA TYR A 293 8.60 -8.41 7.01
C TYR A 293 9.75 -8.95 7.86
N VAL A 294 10.80 -9.45 7.21
CA VAL A 294 11.96 -10.05 7.87
C VAL A 294 13.22 -9.31 7.45
N LYS A 295 14.03 -8.91 8.43
CA LYS A 295 15.29 -8.19 8.20
C LYS A 295 16.35 -8.68 9.18
N ASP A 296 17.53 -9.00 8.65
CA ASP A 296 18.72 -9.21 9.45
C ASP A 296 19.37 -7.85 9.74
N LEU A 297 19.62 -7.57 11.02
CA LEU A 297 20.26 -6.33 11.48
C LEU A 297 21.78 -6.52 11.60
N GLU A 298 22.51 -5.40 11.62
CA GLU A 298 23.97 -5.41 11.68
C GLU A 298 24.54 -6.06 12.96
N ASP A 299 23.77 -6.04 14.04
CA ASP A 299 24.12 -6.67 15.32
C ASP A 299 23.85 -8.17 15.39
N GLY A 300 23.42 -8.77 14.27
CA GLY A 300 23.07 -10.18 14.17
C GLY A 300 21.64 -10.51 14.62
N THR A 301 20.85 -9.53 15.03
CA THR A 301 19.43 -9.72 15.35
C THR A 301 18.63 -9.96 14.08
N LYS A 302 17.81 -11.03 14.05
CA LYS A 302 16.80 -11.20 13.01
C LYS A 302 15.50 -10.56 13.50
N ARG A 303 15.09 -9.48 12.86
CA ARG A 303 13.85 -8.77 13.14
C ARG A 303 12.74 -9.29 12.24
N ILE A 304 11.65 -9.76 12.83
CA ILE A 304 10.46 -10.23 12.16
C ILE A 304 9.29 -9.36 12.63
N VAL A 305 8.66 -8.62 11.74
CA VAL A 305 7.64 -7.65 12.12
C VAL A 305 6.43 -7.72 11.20
N TYR A 306 5.25 -7.68 11.79
CA TYR A 306 3.99 -7.49 11.11
C TYR A 306 3.26 -6.29 11.71
N ARG A 307 2.88 -5.35 10.84
CA ARG A 307 2.08 -4.18 11.22
C ARG A 307 0.77 -4.19 10.48
N GLU A 308 -0.28 -3.88 11.17
CA GLU A 308 -1.60 -3.75 10.55
C GLU A 308 -1.69 -2.41 9.82
N LEU A 309 -1.66 -2.43 8.49
CA LEU A 309 -2.02 -1.27 7.70
C LEU A 309 -3.44 -0.83 8.07
N GLY A 310 -3.63 0.46 8.26
CA GLY A 310 -4.90 1.04 8.71
C GLY A 310 -5.00 1.20 10.22
N GLN A 311 -4.44 0.31 11.03
CA GLN A 311 -4.50 0.41 12.50
C GLN A 311 -3.15 0.68 13.15
N GLY A 312 -2.06 0.35 12.49
CA GLY A 312 -0.72 0.54 13.01
C GLY A 312 -0.32 -0.41 14.15
N ASN A 313 -1.20 -1.36 14.52
CA ASN A 313 -0.86 -2.33 15.56
C ASN A 313 0.30 -3.21 15.09
N THR A 314 1.28 -3.40 15.95
CA THR A 314 2.54 -4.06 15.62
C THR A 314 2.74 -5.30 16.44
N PHE A 315 3.20 -6.36 15.75
CA PHE A 315 3.65 -7.62 16.28
C PHE A 315 5.09 -7.80 15.81
N GLU A 316 6.04 -7.73 16.72
CA GLU A 316 7.46 -7.75 16.41
C GLU A 316 8.16 -8.85 17.20
N ILE A 317 9.06 -9.58 16.57
CA ILE A 317 9.94 -10.59 17.18
C ILE A 317 11.37 -10.22 16.80
N ASN A 318 12.23 -10.10 17.79
CA ASN A 318 13.66 -9.96 17.61
C ASN A 318 14.33 -11.25 18.09
N LEU A 319 14.79 -12.06 17.15
CA LEU A 319 15.50 -13.32 17.40
C LEU A 319 16.98 -13.04 17.51
N GLN A 320 17.59 -13.50 18.59
CA GLN A 320 19.00 -13.29 18.92
C GLN A 320 19.66 -14.56 19.42
N VAL A 321 20.98 -14.63 19.29
CA VAL A 321 21.79 -15.71 19.87
C VAL A 321 21.89 -15.48 21.37
N LEU A 322 21.71 -16.54 22.14
CA LEU A 322 21.82 -16.51 23.60
C LEU A 322 23.29 -16.49 24.02
N ASP A 323 23.68 -15.46 24.76
CA ASP A 323 24.97 -15.45 25.46
C ASP A 323 24.82 -16.23 26.77
N PRO A 324 25.50 -17.37 26.92
CA PRO A 324 25.39 -18.20 28.13
C PRO A 324 25.95 -17.54 29.39
N THR A 325 26.66 -16.43 29.28
CA THR A 325 27.21 -15.69 30.43
C THR A 325 26.20 -14.74 31.05
N ILE A 326 25.09 -14.43 30.34
CA ILE A 326 24.05 -13.53 30.83
C ILE A 326 22.89 -14.37 31.34
N SER A 327 22.43 -14.10 32.55
CA SER A 327 21.27 -14.80 33.12
C SER A 327 19.96 -14.40 32.43
N GLN A 328 18.96 -15.29 32.47
CA GLN A 328 17.64 -15.00 31.89
C GLN A 328 16.96 -13.79 32.55
N GLU A 329 17.15 -13.64 33.88
CA GLU A 329 16.66 -12.51 34.65
C GLU A 329 17.31 -11.19 34.24
N GLU A 330 18.61 -11.23 33.95
CA GLU A 330 19.36 -10.08 33.48
C GLU A 330 18.89 -9.66 32.06
N LEU A 331 18.74 -10.63 31.15
CA LEU A 331 18.14 -10.37 29.81
C LEU A 331 16.73 -9.78 29.93
N ALA A 332 15.90 -10.29 30.84
CA ALA A 332 14.60 -9.74 31.09
C ALA A 332 14.66 -8.26 31.52
N SER A 333 15.60 -7.90 32.36
CA SER A 333 15.80 -6.52 32.83
C SER A 333 16.38 -5.59 31.77
N ILE A 334 17.11 -6.13 30.78
CA ILE A 334 17.65 -5.36 29.66
C ILE A 334 16.51 -4.95 28.67
N TYR A 335 15.60 -5.89 28.38
CA TYR A 335 14.60 -5.71 27.32
C TYR A 335 13.24 -5.25 27.82
N ILE A 336 12.93 -5.40 29.10
CA ILE A 336 11.68 -4.94 29.70
C ILE A 336 12.00 -3.78 30.64
N ASN A 337 11.55 -2.58 30.29
CA ASN A 337 11.67 -1.38 31.11
C ASN A 337 10.30 -1.02 31.68
N PRO A 338 9.89 -1.56 32.82
CA PRO A 338 8.54 -1.37 33.34
C PRO A 338 8.33 0.08 33.78
N PRO A 339 7.20 0.72 33.37
CA PRO A 339 6.83 2.01 33.90
C PRO A 339 6.54 1.93 35.40
N THR A 340 6.56 3.07 36.09
CA THR A 340 6.34 3.16 37.53
C THR A 340 5.03 2.44 37.93
N GLY A 341 5.13 1.51 38.86
CA GLY A 341 4.00 0.71 39.33
C GLY A 341 3.76 -0.59 38.57
N SER A 342 4.57 -0.89 37.57
CA SER A 342 4.56 -2.16 36.84
C SER A 342 5.80 -2.99 37.19
N ASN A 343 5.72 -4.31 37.01
CA ASN A 343 6.78 -5.25 37.30
C ASN A 343 7.02 -6.23 36.16
N ILE A 344 8.21 -6.83 36.10
CA ILE A 344 8.50 -7.97 35.24
C ILE A 344 7.92 -9.21 35.91
N THR A 345 7.15 -10.00 35.17
CA THR A 345 6.56 -11.25 35.64
C THR A 345 7.31 -12.43 35.04
N LYS A 346 7.76 -13.34 35.89
CA LYS A 346 8.33 -14.65 35.48
C LYS A 346 7.22 -15.68 35.52
N LYS A 347 7.09 -16.50 34.48
CA LYS A 347 6.13 -17.60 34.38
C LYS A 347 6.85 -18.86 33.88
N ILE A 348 6.51 -19.99 34.46
CA ILE A 348 6.92 -21.32 33.99
C ILE A 348 5.74 -21.87 33.20
N LEU A 349 5.96 -22.27 31.96
CA LEU A 349 4.97 -22.89 31.10
C LEU A 349 4.81 -24.39 31.41
N ASP A 350 3.79 -25.02 30.85
CA ASP A 350 3.46 -26.43 31.10
C ASP A 350 4.57 -27.40 30.64
N ASP A 351 5.38 -26.99 29.65
CA ASP A 351 6.54 -27.72 29.15
C ASP A 351 7.82 -27.50 30.00
N GLY A 352 7.74 -26.72 31.06
CA GLY A 352 8.85 -26.36 31.93
C GLY A 352 9.70 -25.18 31.44
N SER A 353 9.44 -24.63 30.28
CA SER A 353 10.13 -23.44 29.77
C SER A 353 9.80 -22.21 30.61
N VAL A 354 10.75 -21.28 30.69
CA VAL A 354 10.60 -20.03 31.45
C VAL A 354 10.37 -18.88 30.48
N VAL A 355 9.39 -18.06 30.79
CA VAL A 355 9.16 -16.81 30.05
C VAL A 355 9.09 -15.63 31.01
N PHE A 356 9.56 -14.48 30.56
CA PHE A 356 9.41 -13.21 31.25
C PHE A 356 8.53 -12.30 30.43
N TYR A 357 7.60 -11.60 31.06
CA TYR A 357 6.75 -10.64 30.37
C TYR A 357 6.39 -9.45 31.25
N GLY A 358 6.07 -8.37 30.61
CA GLY A 358 5.66 -7.15 31.28
C GLY A 358 5.28 -6.05 30.33
N LEU A 359 4.73 -4.99 30.90
CA LEU A 359 4.57 -3.73 30.20
C LEU A 359 5.92 -3.02 30.20
N SER A 360 6.32 -2.48 29.08
CA SER A 360 7.58 -1.76 28.89
C SER A 360 7.32 -0.40 28.29
N ASP A 361 8.09 0.60 28.66
CA ASP A 361 8.09 1.92 28.06
C ASP A 361 9.48 2.19 27.49
N THR A 362 9.57 2.08 26.17
CA THR A 362 10.84 2.17 25.43
C THR A 362 10.72 3.14 24.27
N TYR A 363 11.75 3.96 24.06
CA TYR A 363 11.83 4.80 22.88
C TYR A 363 12.37 3.97 21.69
N PRO A 364 11.84 4.10 20.47
CA PRO A 364 10.75 5.00 20.06
C PRO A 364 9.34 4.39 20.14
N GLU A 365 9.19 3.14 20.55
CA GLU A 365 7.92 2.40 20.52
C GLU A 365 6.88 2.94 21.52
N GLY A 366 7.35 3.59 22.60
CA GLY A 366 6.51 3.99 23.72
C GLY A 366 6.04 2.77 24.50
N LEU A 367 4.80 2.83 24.99
CA LEU A 367 4.22 1.75 25.80
C LEU A 367 3.97 0.50 24.95
N ASN A 368 4.55 -0.62 25.36
CA ASN A 368 4.43 -1.90 24.65
C ASN A 368 4.39 -3.08 25.63
N TYR A 369 3.73 -4.17 25.24
CA TYR A 369 3.84 -5.43 25.94
C TYR A 369 5.04 -6.20 25.39
N VAL A 370 5.90 -6.68 26.28
CA VAL A 370 7.09 -7.46 25.93
C VAL A 370 7.00 -8.83 26.55
N GLN A 371 7.37 -9.86 25.80
CA GLN A 371 7.64 -11.20 26.32
C GLN A 371 9.00 -11.69 25.81
N ILE A 372 9.75 -12.36 26.68
CA ILE A 372 11.01 -13.00 26.33
C ILE A 372 10.84 -14.49 26.49
N GLN A 373 11.22 -15.25 25.47
CA GLN A 373 11.22 -16.71 25.46
C GLN A 373 12.60 -17.21 25.09
N PHE A 374 12.98 -18.34 25.63
CA PHE A 374 14.30 -18.94 25.49
C PHE A 374 14.23 -20.30 24.81
N GLY A 375 15.02 -20.46 23.74
CA GLY A 375 15.33 -21.75 23.12
C GLY A 375 16.70 -22.30 23.62
N ALA A 376 17.21 -23.31 22.95
CA ALA A 376 18.47 -23.96 23.33
C ALA A 376 19.71 -23.05 23.16
N ALA A 377 19.79 -22.31 22.06
CA ALA A 377 20.93 -21.44 21.73
C ALA A 377 20.49 -20.02 21.33
N HIS A 378 19.18 -19.73 21.36
CA HIS A 378 18.61 -18.49 20.95
C HIS A 378 17.55 -18.02 21.95
N PHE A 379 17.23 -16.75 21.90
CA PHE A 379 16.07 -16.21 22.60
C PHE A 379 15.34 -15.24 21.69
N VAL A 380 14.10 -14.98 22.00
CA VAL A 380 13.29 -13.98 21.29
C VAL A 380 12.77 -12.94 22.25
N VAL A 381 12.80 -11.70 21.79
CA VAL A 381 12.10 -10.57 22.39
C VAL A 381 10.88 -10.29 21.54
N ILE A 382 9.71 -10.57 22.06
CA ILE A 382 8.42 -10.36 21.38
C ILE A 382 7.86 -9.06 21.91
N LYS A 383 7.55 -8.14 20.99
CA LYS A 383 6.95 -6.83 21.30
C LYS A 383 5.60 -6.69 20.64
N CYS A 384 4.62 -6.21 21.37
CA CYS A 384 3.30 -5.86 20.85
C CYS A 384 2.95 -4.44 21.28
N TYR A 385 2.72 -3.56 20.29
CA TYR A 385 2.36 -2.17 20.54
C TYR A 385 1.41 -1.63 19.48
N GLY A 386 0.65 -0.59 19.84
CA GLY A 386 -0.37 0.00 18.97
C GLY A 386 -1.22 0.99 19.72
N GLY A 387 -2.38 1.31 19.18
CA GLY A 387 -3.32 2.23 19.78
C GLY A 387 -3.97 1.70 21.07
N ASN A 388 -4.67 2.57 21.79
CA ASN A 388 -5.27 2.24 23.09
C ASN A 388 -6.19 1.02 23.05
N LYS A 389 -7.03 0.86 22.02
CA LYS A 389 -7.91 -0.32 21.86
C LYS A 389 -7.12 -1.62 21.76
N PHE A 390 -6.01 -1.60 21.05
CA PHE A 390 -5.13 -2.75 20.90
C PHE A 390 -4.46 -3.09 22.23
N MET A 391 -3.88 -2.09 22.89
CA MET A 391 -3.16 -2.25 24.17
C MET A 391 -4.08 -2.73 25.30
N HIS A 392 -5.37 -2.37 25.30
CA HIS A 392 -6.36 -2.83 26.28
C HIS A 392 -7.12 -4.10 25.85
N SER A 393 -6.73 -4.71 24.72
CA SER A 393 -7.32 -5.96 24.23
C SER A 393 -6.49 -7.19 24.67
N ASN A 394 -7.06 -8.38 24.44
CA ASN A 394 -6.31 -9.62 24.65
C ASN A 394 -5.36 -9.98 23.49
N ARG A 395 -5.28 -9.16 22.43
CA ARG A 395 -4.55 -9.46 21.20
C ARG A 395 -3.04 -9.59 21.40
N PRO A 396 -2.35 -8.73 22.19
CA PRO A 396 -0.95 -8.91 22.50
C PRO A 396 -0.63 -10.27 23.14
N PHE A 397 -1.42 -10.65 24.13
CA PHE A 397 -1.23 -11.92 24.85
C PHE A 397 -1.56 -13.14 23.98
N SER A 398 -2.60 -13.05 23.15
CA SER A 398 -2.93 -14.08 22.15
C SER A 398 -1.82 -14.26 21.10
N PHE A 399 -1.04 -13.24 20.84
CA PHE A 399 0.11 -13.36 19.93
C PHE A 399 1.28 -14.06 20.63
N PHE A 400 1.54 -13.78 21.90
CA PHE A 400 2.58 -14.44 22.68
C PHE A 400 2.42 -15.97 22.70
N GLU A 401 1.16 -16.45 22.77
CA GLU A 401 0.84 -17.89 22.74
C GLU A 401 1.08 -18.53 21.36
N LYS A 402 1.34 -17.74 20.34
CA LYS A 402 1.58 -18.17 18.95
C LYS A 402 3.05 -18.18 18.57
N VAL A 403 3.95 -17.98 19.52
CA VAL A 403 5.40 -17.98 19.33
C VAL A 403 5.99 -19.04 20.24
N TRP A 404 6.80 -19.94 19.69
CA TRP A 404 7.48 -21.00 20.45
C TRP A 404 8.74 -21.47 19.75
N PHE A 405 9.60 -22.17 20.48
CA PHE A 405 10.72 -22.94 19.95
C PHE A 405 10.36 -24.42 19.91
N GLU A 406 10.76 -25.12 18.81
CA GLU A 406 10.70 -26.60 18.72
C GLU A 406 11.82 -27.25 19.46
#